data_44a1796f58b892fa6b4a1862bb5fddc7
#
_entry.id   44a1796f58b892fa6b4a1862bb5fddc7
#
_cell.length_a   1.000
_cell.length_b   1.000
_cell.length_c   1.000
_cell.angle_alpha   90.00
_cell.angle_beta   90.00
_cell.angle_gamma   90.00
#
_symmetry.space_group_name_H-M   'P 1'
#
loop_
_entity.id
_entity.type
_entity.pdbx_description
1 polymer ?
#
loop_
_entity_poly.entity_id
_entity_poly.type
_entity_poly.pdbx_seq_one_letter_code
_entity_poly.pdbx_strand_id
1 'polypeptide(L)'
;AFAQGQSTIQSWDFNSGIPTGWTQSTNATDGGFGAGSASSLSSQYFTITDPGSNIVATNDDDCNCDKADEYLITDTLDLSNYSVLHATFKSFYYGATYSGSTESAEFLYTTNGGTTWTSLAVLTPAADWTSQWIDVSAACGNSNVQFAFNYQDAGGWLYGLGIDDFSIFAPYNFDLAAESLDLFSTVGLNNAPFTLEGTITNYGGTTITSMDLNYKIDNGTTVTQSLTGLSIAPYQTYTYSHGTSWNPSSTGTYTVDVWASSLNGGNDQN
;
A
#
# COMPACT_ATOMS: atom_id res chain seq x y z
N ALA A 1 -4.33 -6.01 9.00
CA ALA A 1 -5.56 -5.78 8.24
C ALA A 1 -5.60 -4.28 7.97
N PHE A 2 -5.59 -3.86 6.71
CA PHE A 2 -5.75 -2.46 6.37
C PHE A 2 -7.20 -2.06 6.61
N ALA A 3 -7.42 -0.90 7.23
CA ALA A 3 -8.73 -0.35 7.46
C ALA A 3 -9.48 -0.21 6.13
N GLN A 4 -10.68 -0.75 6.04
CA GLN A 4 -11.46 -0.86 4.80
C GLN A 4 -12.45 0.30 4.67
N GLY A 5 -11.96 1.50 4.78
CA GLY A 5 -12.75 2.68 4.60
C GLY A 5 -12.34 3.49 3.39
N GLN A 6 -12.59 2.96 2.18
CA GLN A 6 -12.05 3.54 0.96
C GLN A 6 -13.10 3.55 -0.14
N SER A 7 -13.14 4.63 -0.94
CA SER A 7 -13.91 4.64 -2.17
C SER A 7 -13.03 4.21 -3.33
N THR A 8 -13.27 3.02 -3.85
CA THR A 8 -12.56 2.53 -5.04
C THR A 8 -12.93 3.39 -6.25
N ILE A 9 -11.92 3.96 -6.90
CA ILE A 9 -12.05 4.73 -8.12
C ILE A 9 -12.04 3.77 -9.30
N GLN A 10 -11.08 2.82 -9.30
CA GLN A 10 -10.91 1.82 -10.34
C GLN A 10 -10.21 0.58 -9.78
N SER A 11 -10.54 -0.61 -10.32
CA SER A 11 -9.86 -1.86 -9.94
C SER A 11 -9.79 -2.82 -11.13
N TRP A 12 -8.73 -3.62 -11.14
CA TRP A 12 -8.44 -4.62 -12.18
C TRP A 12 -7.86 -5.88 -11.52
N ASP A 13 -8.54 -7.00 -11.70
CA ASP A 13 -8.19 -8.31 -11.14
C ASP A 13 -7.50 -9.24 -12.15
N PHE A 14 -7.32 -8.78 -13.38
CA PHE A 14 -6.73 -9.48 -14.52
C PHE A 14 -7.34 -10.86 -14.86
N ASN A 15 -8.41 -11.27 -14.19
CA ASN A 15 -9.06 -12.56 -14.44
C ASN A 15 -9.59 -12.71 -15.87
N SER A 16 -9.93 -11.61 -16.52
CA SER A 16 -10.38 -11.54 -17.91
C SER A 16 -9.26 -11.19 -18.90
N GLY A 17 -8.01 -11.13 -18.45
CA GLY A 17 -6.85 -10.74 -19.27
C GLY A 17 -6.44 -9.27 -19.03
N ILE A 18 -5.56 -8.76 -19.92
CA ILE A 18 -5.19 -7.33 -19.89
C ILE A 18 -6.43 -6.50 -20.22
N PRO A 19 -6.76 -5.49 -19.39
CA PRO A 19 -7.99 -4.72 -19.56
C PRO A 19 -8.06 -3.99 -20.91
N THR A 20 -9.26 -3.91 -21.47
CA THR A 20 -9.49 -3.14 -22.70
C THR A 20 -9.12 -1.67 -22.49
N GLY A 21 -8.39 -1.08 -23.41
CA GLY A 21 -7.88 0.30 -23.32
C GLY A 21 -6.48 0.41 -22.74
N TRP A 22 -5.98 -0.64 -22.08
CA TRP A 22 -4.58 -0.70 -21.70
C TRP A 22 -3.69 -0.91 -22.92
N THR A 23 -2.50 -0.36 -22.90
CA THR A 23 -1.52 -0.47 -23.98
C THR A 23 -0.18 -0.96 -23.44
N GLN A 24 0.69 -1.38 -24.34
CA GLN A 24 2.04 -1.79 -24.00
C GLN A 24 3.05 -1.08 -24.86
N SER A 25 4.22 -0.79 -24.30
CA SER A 25 5.41 -0.39 -25.04
C SER A 25 6.50 -1.42 -24.72
N THR A 26 7.03 -2.07 -25.72
CA THR A 26 8.02 -3.14 -25.58
C THR A 26 8.94 -3.21 -26.77
N ASN A 27 10.19 -3.59 -26.54
CA ASN A 27 11.16 -3.99 -27.58
C ASN A 27 11.20 -5.53 -27.74
N ALA A 28 10.54 -6.25 -26.83
CA ALA A 28 10.54 -7.71 -26.82
C ALA A 28 9.78 -8.31 -28.00
N THR A 29 10.26 -9.43 -28.50
CA THR A 29 9.68 -10.13 -29.65
C THR A 29 8.45 -10.96 -29.31
N ASP A 30 8.19 -11.20 -28.02
CA ASP A 30 7.02 -11.92 -27.49
C ASP A 30 5.79 -11.01 -27.28
N GLY A 31 5.93 -9.68 -27.43
CA GLY A 31 4.86 -8.70 -27.27
C GLY A 31 4.71 -8.13 -25.86
N GLY A 32 5.63 -8.42 -24.93
CA GLY A 32 5.69 -7.81 -23.59
C GLY A 32 4.92 -8.59 -22.52
N PHE A 33 4.05 -7.89 -21.79
CA PHE A 33 3.23 -8.51 -20.75
C PHE A 33 2.16 -9.43 -21.32
N GLY A 34 2.09 -10.66 -20.81
CA GLY A 34 0.99 -11.60 -21.03
C GLY A 34 0.01 -11.63 -19.87
N ALA A 35 -1.19 -12.20 -20.07
CA ALA A 35 -2.17 -12.45 -19.03
C ALA A 35 -2.55 -13.93 -18.99
N GLY A 36 -2.71 -14.48 -17.78
CA GLY A 36 -3.08 -15.89 -17.59
C GLY A 36 -2.83 -16.40 -16.19
N SER A 37 -2.87 -17.72 -16.00
CA SER A 37 -2.52 -18.31 -14.72
C SER A 37 -1.02 -18.16 -14.44
N ALA A 38 -0.63 -18.11 -13.16
CA ALA A 38 0.76 -18.07 -12.76
C ALA A 38 1.60 -19.18 -13.43
N SER A 39 1.07 -20.39 -13.51
CA SER A 39 1.75 -21.52 -14.15
C SER A 39 1.93 -21.36 -15.67
N SER A 40 1.04 -20.63 -16.37
CA SER A 40 1.15 -20.40 -17.80
C SER A 40 2.14 -19.29 -18.18
N LEU A 41 2.46 -18.42 -17.21
CA LEU A 41 3.36 -17.30 -17.36
C LEU A 41 4.72 -17.53 -16.64
N SER A 42 4.89 -18.68 -16.00
CA SER A 42 6.15 -19.12 -15.40
C SER A 42 7.09 -19.73 -16.43
N SER A 43 8.39 -19.70 -16.11
CA SER A 43 9.44 -20.39 -16.82
C SER A 43 10.31 -21.24 -15.85
N GLN A 44 11.42 -21.75 -16.35
CA GLN A 44 12.31 -22.62 -15.54
C GLN A 44 12.89 -21.89 -14.33
N TYR A 45 13.27 -20.62 -14.48
CA TYR A 45 13.93 -19.84 -13.43
C TYR A 45 13.05 -18.71 -12.87
N PHE A 46 12.00 -18.31 -13.59
CA PHE A 46 10.98 -17.38 -13.09
C PHE A 46 9.69 -18.14 -12.78
N THR A 47 9.67 -18.81 -11.63
CA THR A 47 8.52 -19.61 -11.19
C THR A 47 7.62 -18.75 -10.31
N ILE A 48 6.48 -18.32 -10.86
CA ILE A 48 5.51 -17.47 -10.17
C ILE A 48 4.63 -18.33 -9.28
N THR A 49 4.57 -18.01 -7.98
CA THR A 49 3.64 -18.66 -7.04
C THR A 49 2.21 -18.32 -7.43
N ASP A 50 1.31 -19.30 -7.42
CA ASP A 50 -0.10 -19.11 -7.74
C ASP A 50 -0.80 -18.24 -6.67
N PRO A 51 -1.30 -17.02 -7.00
CA PRO A 51 -2.05 -16.18 -6.07
C PRO A 51 -3.52 -16.59 -5.93
N GLY A 52 -4.00 -17.58 -6.71
CA GLY A 52 -5.38 -18.04 -6.75
C GLY A 52 -6.27 -17.34 -7.80
N SER A 53 -5.67 -16.53 -8.69
CA SER A 53 -6.32 -15.76 -9.76
C SER A 53 -5.44 -15.72 -11.01
N ASN A 54 -5.99 -15.23 -12.13
CA ASN A 54 -5.16 -14.87 -13.27
C ASN A 54 -4.40 -13.56 -12.96
N ILE A 55 -3.23 -13.46 -13.54
CA ILE A 55 -2.29 -12.34 -13.35
C ILE A 55 -1.88 -11.75 -14.70
N VAL A 56 -1.16 -10.65 -14.68
CA VAL A 56 -0.35 -10.21 -15.80
C VAL A 56 1.12 -10.33 -15.43
N ALA A 57 1.95 -10.75 -16.40
CA ALA A 57 3.40 -10.84 -16.18
C ALA A 57 4.18 -10.65 -17.48
N THR A 58 5.39 -10.11 -17.33
CA THR A 58 6.44 -10.20 -18.34
C THR A 58 7.49 -11.19 -17.84
N ASN A 59 8.05 -12.01 -18.73
CA ASN A 59 8.96 -13.10 -18.37
C ASN A 59 10.16 -13.10 -19.32
N ASP A 60 11.28 -12.58 -18.84
CA ASP A 60 12.51 -12.49 -19.59
C ASP A 60 13.18 -13.86 -19.75
N ASP A 61 13.11 -14.71 -18.73
CA ASP A 61 13.68 -16.07 -18.76
C ASP A 61 13.02 -16.96 -19.85
N ASP A 62 11.73 -16.77 -20.12
CA ASP A 62 11.02 -17.54 -21.17
C ASP A 62 11.30 -16.96 -22.56
N CYS A 63 11.25 -15.64 -22.70
CA CYS A 63 11.43 -14.99 -23.99
C CYS A 63 12.85 -15.13 -24.54
N ASN A 64 13.87 -15.02 -23.69
CA ASN A 64 15.28 -14.89 -24.11
C ASN A 64 15.42 -13.77 -25.18
N CYS A 65 14.76 -12.63 -24.93
CA CYS A 65 14.73 -11.46 -25.80
C CYS A 65 14.94 -10.18 -24.97
N ASP A 66 15.21 -9.05 -25.61
CA ASP A 66 15.44 -7.77 -24.94
C ASP A 66 14.13 -7.26 -24.30
N LYS A 67 14.08 -7.23 -22.97
CA LYS A 67 12.98 -6.71 -22.17
C LYS A 67 13.32 -5.41 -21.46
N ALA A 68 14.30 -4.69 -21.95
CA ALA A 68 14.54 -3.33 -21.53
C ALA A 68 13.36 -2.43 -21.94
N ASP A 69 12.98 -1.51 -21.04
CA ASP A 69 11.88 -0.55 -21.28
C ASP A 69 10.51 -1.18 -21.56
N GLU A 70 10.17 -2.27 -20.88
CA GLU A 70 8.83 -2.84 -20.95
C GLU A 70 7.84 -2.06 -20.10
N TYR A 71 6.75 -1.58 -20.71
CA TYR A 71 5.67 -0.86 -20.03
C TYR A 71 4.33 -1.54 -20.26
N LEU A 72 3.60 -1.79 -19.17
CA LEU A 72 2.16 -2.08 -19.20
C LEU A 72 1.44 -0.82 -18.70
N ILE A 73 0.67 -0.19 -19.58
CA ILE A 73 0.15 1.17 -19.41
C ILE A 73 -1.37 1.13 -19.31
N THR A 74 -1.95 1.75 -18.27
CA THR A 74 -3.40 1.86 -18.11
C THR A 74 -4.05 2.70 -19.21
N ASP A 75 -5.35 2.60 -19.35
CA ASP A 75 -6.15 3.63 -20.00
C ASP A 75 -6.03 4.97 -19.25
N THR A 76 -6.55 6.03 -19.89
CA THR A 76 -6.52 7.37 -19.31
C THR A 76 -7.58 7.52 -18.24
N LEU A 77 -7.19 8.07 -17.09
CA LEU A 77 -8.04 8.37 -15.95
C LEU A 77 -8.18 9.88 -15.74
N ASP A 78 -9.38 10.34 -15.43
CA ASP A 78 -9.62 11.71 -14.97
C ASP A 78 -9.55 11.77 -13.44
N LEU A 79 -8.45 12.30 -12.93
CA LEU A 79 -8.20 12.48 -11.49
C LEU A 79 -8.28 13.95 -11.08
N SER A 80 -8.91 14.82 -11.88
CA SER A 80 -8.98 16.27 -11.66
C SER A 80 -9.74 16.67 -10.40
N ASN A 81 -10.66 15.84 -9.92
CA ASN A 81 -11.48 16.09 -8.73
C ASN A 81 -10.90 15.51 -7.44
N TYR A 82 -9.72 14.89 -7.49
CA TYR A 82 -9.09 14.27 -6.33
C TYR A 82 -7.88 15.07 -5.88
N SER A 83 -7.57 15.02 -4.59
CA SER A 83 -6.38 15.62 -3.99
C SER A 83 -5.49 14.59 -3.29
N VAL A 84 -6.06 13.47 -2.86
CA VAL A 84 -5.35 12.35 -2.23
C VAL A 84 -5.89 11.06 -2.79
N LEU A 85 -5.04 10.25 -3.37
CA LEU A 85 -5.35 8.91 -3.87
C LEU A 85 -4.22 7.94 -3.56
N HIS A 86 -4.58 6.67 -3.44
CA HIS A 86 -3.63 5.57 -3.30
C HIS A 86 -3.87 4.51 -4.36
N ALA A 87 -2.79 3.80 -4.67
CA ALA A 87 -2.81 2.59 -5.47
C ALA A 87 -2.39 1.40 -4.61
N THR A 88 -3.06 0.27 -4.79
CA THR A 88 -2.62 -1.03 -4.27
C THR A 88 -2.52 -2.03 -5.39
N PHE A 89 -1.56 -2.91 -5.30
CA PHE A 89 -1.42 -4.08 -6.17
C PHE A 89 -0.53 -5.12 -5.50
N LYS A 90 -0.56 -6.34 -6.01
CA LYS A 90 0.42 -7.36 -5.67
C LYS A 90 1.50 -7.37 -6.73
N SER A 91 2.75 -7.51 -6.34
CA SER A 91 3.89 -7.72 -7.24
C SER A 91 4.65 -8.99 -6.91
N PHE A 92 5.07 -9.71 -7.94
CA PHE A 92 5.98 -10.85 -7.87
C PHE A 92 7.24 -10.47 -8.64
N TYR A 93 8.37 -10.24 -7.94
CA TYR A 93 9.55 -9.63 -8.52
C TYR A 93 10.81 -9.99 -7.72
N TYR A 94 11.79 -10.63 -8.36
CA TYR A 94 13.00 -11.07 -7.67
C TYR A 94 14.03 -9.95 -7.47
N GLY A 95 14.15 -8.99 -8.39
CA GLY A 95 15.17 -7.92 -8.34
C GLY A 95 16.58 -8.47 -8.39
N ALA A 96 16.77 -9.51 -9.15
CA ALA A 96 18.00 -10.30 -9.12
C ALA A 96 19.08 -9.72 -10.05
N THR A 97 20.31 -10.18 -9.83
CA THR A 97 21.47 -9.90 -10.67
C THR A 97 21.99 -11.20 -11.29
N TYR A 98 22.18 -11.21 -12.60
CA TYR A 98 22.78 -12.32 -13.30
C TYR A 98 23.75 -11.81 -14.37
N SER A 99 24.94 -12.39 -14.44
CA SER A 99 25.98 -12.08 -15.45
C SER A 99 26.33 -10.58 -15.60
N GLY A 100 26.14 -9.80 -14.52
CA GLY A 100 26.46 -8.36 -14.49
C GLY A 100 25.30 -7.43 -14.80
N SER A 101 24.14 -7.94 -15.23
CA SER A 101 22.90 -7.20 -15.35
C SER A 101 22.04 -7.37 -14.11
N THR A 102 21.30 -6.33 -13.73
CA THR A 102 20.38 -6.34 -12.59
C THR A 102 19.03 -5.85 -13.07
N GLU A 103 17.98 -6.64 -12.85
CA GLU A 103 16.62 -6.22 -13.18
C GLU A 103 16.11 -5.11 -12.27
N SER A 104 15.24 -4.27 -12.79
CA SER A 104 14.52 -3.27 -12.01
C SER A 104 13.06 -3.22 -12.42
N ALA A 105 12.20 -2.83 -11.48
CA ALA A 105 10.78 -2.65 -11.71
C ALA A 105 10.28 -1.42 -10.98
N GLU A 106 9.41 -0.64 -11.65
CA GLU A 106 8.86 0.60 -11.13
C GLU A 106 7.36 0.73 -11.41
N PHE A 107 6.68 1.45 -10.53
CA PHE A 107 5.34 1.95 -10.76
C PHE A 107 5.39 3.45 -11.02
N LEU A 108 4.83 3.89 -12.14
CA LEU A 108 5.02 5.22 -12.70
C LEU A 108 3.67 5.87 -13.06
N TYR A 109 3.67 7.19 -13.24
CA TYR A 109 2.54 7.90 -13.85
C TYR A 109 3.00 8.91 -14.90
N THR A 110 2.07 9.27 -15.78
CA THR A 110 2.20 10.36 -16.74
C THR A 110 0.94 11.21 -16.76
N THR A 111 1.06 12.48 -17.13
CA THR A 111 -0.05 13.41 -17.39
C THR A 111 -0.03 13.97 -18.82
N ASN A 112 0.87 13.47 -19.67
CA ASN A 112 1.10 13.96 -21.03
C ASN A 112 1.11 12.86 -22.09
N GLY A 113 0.35 11.77 -21.84
CA GLY A 113 0.17 10.68 -22.79
C GLY A 113 1.46 9.85 -23.02
N GLY A 114 2.24 9.65 -21.96
CA GLY A 114 3.45 8.82 -22.01
C GLY A 114 4.69 9.51 -22.59
N THR A 115 4.63 10.82 -22.86
CA THR A 115 5.82 11.55 -23.36
C THR A 115 6.91 11.60 -22.30
N THR A 116 6.52 11.73 -21.02
CA THR A 116 7.42 11.61 -19.86
C THR A 116 6.73 10.83 -18.77
N TRP A 117 7.51 10.02 -18.06
CA TRP A 117 7.07 9.23 -16.92
C TRP A 117 7.73 9.71 -15.65
N THR A 118 6.99 9.71 -14.55
CA THR A 118 7.49 10.02 -13.21
C THR A 118 7.34 8.79 -12.33
N SER A 119 8.42 8.35 -11.70
CA SER A 119 8.40 7.23 -10.76
C SER A 119 7.63 7.59 -9.49
N LEU A 120 6.69 6.74 -9.11
CA LEU A 120 5.97 6.78 -7.84
C LEU A 120 6.61 5.82 -6.84
N ALA A 121 7.08 4.67 -7.30
CA ALA A 121 7.77 3.70 -6.48
C ALA A 121 8.70 2.81 -7.31
N VAL A 122 9.86 2.52 -6.74
CA VAL A 122 10.71 1.39 -7.15
C VAL A 122 10.23 0.17 -6.36
N LEU A 123 9.91 -0.92 -7.06
CA LEU A 123 9.37 -2.11 -6.41
C LEU A 123 10.45 -2.83 -5.59
N THR A 124 10.09 -3.24 -4.40
CA THR A 124 11.00 -3.99 -3.53
C THR A 124 11.03 -5.46 -3.93
N PRO A 125 12.22 -6.04 -4.18
CA PRO A 125 12.37 -7.46 -4.47
C PRO A 125 11.87 -8.37 -3.35
N ALA A 126 11.23 -9.49 -3.73
CA ALA A 126 10.82 -10.52 -2.79
C ALA A 126 10.77 -11.90 -3.48
N ALA A 127 10.89 -12.95 -2.66
CA ALA A 127 10.82 -14.33 -3.15
C ALA A 127 9.38 -14.83 -3.41
N ASP A 128 8.37 -14.01 -3.07
CA ASP A 128 6.95 -14.33 -3.22
C ASP A 128 6.16 -13.03 -3.40
N TRP A 129 4.86 -13.15 -3.64
CA TRP A 129 3.97 -12.01 -3.79
C TRP A 129 4.04 -11.06 -2.62
N THR A 130 4.17 -9.76 -2.92
CA THR A 130 4.13 -8.67 -1.95
C THR A 130 3.01 -7.71 -2.29
N SER A 131 2.28 -7.27 -1.26
CA SER A 131 1.30 -6.20 -1.42
C SER A 131 2.00 -4.85 -1.42
N GLN A 132 1.74 -4.07 -2.45
CA GLN A 132 2.22 -2.70 -2.60
C GLN A 132 1.11 -1.74 -2.19
N TRP A 133 1.51 -0.66 -1.52
CA TRP A 133 0.65 0.45 -1.15
C TRP A 133 1.37 1.75 -1.49
N ILE A 134 0.89 2.48 -2.49
CA ILE A 134 1.61 3.60 -3.09
C ILE A 134 0.75 4.85 -3.02
N ASP A 135 1.29 5.95 -2.48
CA ASP A 135 0.69 7.28 -2.60
C ASP A 135 0.80 7.77 -4.05
N VAL A 136 -0.35 7.98 -4.69
CA VAL A 136 -0.43 8.49 -6.06
C VAL A 136 -0.99 9.92 -6.12
N SER A 137 -1.02 10.62 -5.00
CA SER A 137 -1.56 11.98 -4.90
C SER A 137 -0.84 12.97 -5.82
N ALA A 138 0.41 12.70 -6.19
CA ALA A 138 1.15 13.50 -7.18
C ALA A 138 0.47 13.51 -8.57
N ALA A 139 -0.37 12.53 -8.90
CA ALA A 139 -1.13 12.47 -10.14
C ALA A 139 -2.48 13.21 -10.04
N CYS A 140 -2.95 13.54 -8.83
CA CYS A 140 -4.23 14.22 -8.61
C CYS A 140 -4.29 15.61 -9.23
N GLY A 141 -5.51 16.11 -9.48
CA GLY A 141 -5.74 17.42 -10.11
C GLY A 141 -5.55 17.43 -11.64
N ASN A 142 -5.27 16.29 -12.25
CA ASN A 142 -5.08 16.16 -13.70
C ASN A 142 -6.19 15.30 -14.31
N SER A 143 -6.67 15.69 -15.50
CA SER A 143 -7.74 14.97 -16.23
C SER A 143 -7.20 13.95 -17.25
N ASN A 144 -5.90 13.82 -17.39
CA ASN A 144 -5.26 12.94 -18.39
C ASN A 144 -4.10 12.17 -17.73
N VAL A 145 -4.44 11.26 -16.83
CA VAL A 145 -3.46 10.47 -16.09
C VAL A 145 -3.43 9.05 -16.60
N GLN A 146 -2.24 8.52 -16.83
CA GLN A 146 -2.04 7.10 -17.01
C GLN A 146 -1.00 6.61 -16.00
N PHE A 147 -1.17 5.38 -15.53
CA PHE A 147 -0.17 4.67 -14.72
C PHE A 147 0.51 3.61 -15.57
N ALA A 148 1.72 3.24 -15.18
CA ALA A 148 2.44 2.16 -15.84
C ALA A 148 3.21 1.30 -14.85
N PHE A 149 3.24 0.00 -15.13
CA PHE A 149 4.22 -0.93 -14.59
C PHE A 149 5.36 -1.04 -15.59
N ASN A 150 6.57 -0.70 -15.14
CA ASN A 150 7.77 -0.78 -15.96
C ASN A 150 8.66 -1.90 -15.45
N TYR A 151 9.22 -2.68 -16.37
CA TYR A 151 10.23 -3.70 -16.09
C TYR A 151 11.45 -3.46 -16.99
N GLN A 152 12.62 -3.76 -16.47
CA GLN A 152 13.92 -3.61 -17.11
C GLN A 152 14.78 -4.82 -16.81
N ASP A 153 15.32 -5.45 -17.83
CA ASP A 153 16.32 -6.53 -17.74
C ASP A 153 17.77 -6.03 -17.81
N ALA A 154 17.97 -4.72 -18.00
CA ALA A 154 19.27 -4.08 -18.25
C ALA A 154 20.06 -4.70 -19.41
N GLY A 155 19.34 -5.22 -20.43
CA GLY A 155 19.91 -5.91 -21.58
C GLY A 155 20.57 -7.25 -21.25
N GLY A 156 20.19 -7.86 -20.11
CA GLY A 156 20.68 -9.16 -19.64
C GLY A 156 19.62 -10.25 -19.81
N TRP A 157 19.90 -11.41 -19.31
CA TRP A 157 18.96 -12.53 -19.21
C TRP A 157 18.60 -12.71 -17.74
N LEU A 158 17.42 -12.24 -17.36
CA LEU A 158 17.00 -12.16 -15.96
C LEU A 158 15.69 -12.94 -15.74
N TYR A 159 14.72 -12.40 -14.99
CA TYR A 159 13.57 -13.17 -14.55
C TYR A 159 12.25 -12.56 -15.05
N GLY A 160 11.72 -11.54 -14.42
CA GLY A 160 10.47 -10.92 -14.82
C GLY A 160 9.73 -10.19 -13.70
N LEU A 161 8.51 -9.75 -14.05
CA LEU A 161 7.60 -9.04 -13.16
C LEU A 161 6.17 -9.57 -13.32
N GLY A 162 5.56 -10.03 -12.23
CA GLY A 162 4.14 -10.36 -12.14
C GLY A 162 3.37 -9.29 -11.37
N ILE A 163 2.15 -8.95 -11.83
CA ILE A 163 1.24 -7.99 -11.18
C ILE A 163 -0.14 -8.61 -11.06
N ASP A 164 -0.79 -8.36 -9.90
CA ASP A 164 -2.18 -8.77 -9.63
C ASP A 164 -2.91 -7.75 -8.74
N ASP A 165 -4.25 -7.79 -8.75
CA ASP A 165 -5.15 -7.02 -7.87
C ASP A 165 -4.85 -5.51 -7.84
N PHE A 166 -4.68 -4.87 -9.01
CA PHE A 166 -4.42 -3.43 -9.06
C PHE A 166 -5.68 -2.63 -8.81
N SER A 167 -5.61 -1.68 -7.88
CA SER A 167 -6.72 -0.79 -7.54
C SER A 167 -6.24 0.61 -7.23
N ILE A 168 -7.03 1.62 -7.60
CA ILE A 168 -6.88 3.01 -7.22
C ILE A 168 -8.09 3.40 -6.36
N PHE A 169 -7.84 4.04 -5.24
CA PHE A 169 -8.90 4.41 -4.30
C PHE A 169 -8.63 5.76 -3.61
N ALA A 170 -9.71 6.40 -3.20
CA ALA A 170 -9.67 7.56 -2.32
C ALA A 170 -9.80 7.10 -0.87
N PRO A 171 -8.87 7.49 0.02
CA PRO A 171 -9.02 7.21 1.45
C PRO A 171 -10.20 8.00 2.02
N TYR A 172 -10.75 7.57 3.15
CA TYR A 172 -11.67 8.41 3.92
C TYR A 172 -10.99 9.71 4.36
N ASN A 173 -11.79 10.73 4.65
CA ASN A 173 -11.22 11.98 5.18
C ASN A 173 -10.57 11.77 6.55
N PHE A 174 -11.24 11.00 7.41
CA PHE A 174 -10.78 10.69 8.76
C PHE A 174 -10.75 9.18 8.99
N ASP A 175 -9.56 8.65 9.21
CA ASP A 175 -9.31 7.23 9.48
C ASP A 175 -8.01 7.13 10.30
N LEU A 176 -8.12 6.87 11.61
CA LEU A 176 -6.98 6.66 12.49
C LEU A 176 -7.00 5.24 13.06
N ALA A 177 -5.96 4.47 12.80
CA ALA A 177 -5.78 3.16 13.38
C ALA A 177 -4.77 3.17 14.52
N ALA A 178 -5.12 2.60 15.66
CA ALA A 178 -4.16 2.29 16.72
C ALA A 178 -3.36 1.04 16.31
N GLU A 179 -2.04 1.21 16.12
CA GLU A 179 -1.15 0.15 15.64
C GLU A 179 -0.49 -0.62 16.79
N SER A 180 -0.18 0.07 17.88
CA SER A 180 0.44 -0.55 19.04
C SER A 180 -0.09 0.02 20.35
N LEU A 181 -0.03 -0.81 21.37
CA LEU A 181 -0.07 -0.44 22.77
C LEU A 181 1.19 -1.02 23.42
N ASP A 182 2.09 -0.14 23.89
CA ASP A 182 3.40 -0.51 24.42
C ASP A 182 3.30 -0.92 25.90
N LEU A 183 2.38 -1.85 26.17
CA LEU A 183 2.17 -2.44 27.50
C LEU A 183 2.45 -3.94 27.42
N PHE A 184 3.32 -4.42 28.30
CA PHE A 184 3.59 -5.87 28.38
C PHE A 184 2.33 -6.64 28.80
N SER A 185 2.15 -7.83 28.24
CA SER A 185 1.03 -8.72 28.56
C SER A 185 1.01 -9.18 30.05
N THR A 186 2.13 -9.02 30.74
CA THR A 186 2.25 -9.29 32.19
C THR A 186 3.09 -8.21 32.83
N VAL A 187 2.51 -7.50 33.79
CA VAL A 187 3.16 -6.41 34.53
C VAL A 187 2.98 -6.61 36.03
N GLY A 188 3.98 -6.23 36.80
CA GLY A 188 3.89 -6.29 38.27
C GLY A 188 3.02 -5.17 38.84
N LEU A 189 2.06 -5.48 39.70
CA LEU A 189 1.19 -4.48 40.33
C LEU A 189 1.96 -3.38 41.06
N ASN A 190 3.12 -3.71 41.62
CA ASN A 190 4.00 -2.76 42.30
C ASN A 190 4.68 -1.75 41.35
N ASN A 191 4.55 -1.93 40.06
CA ASN A 191 5.03 -0.99 39.03
C ASN A 191 3.94 0.00 38.57
N ALA A 192 2.72 -0.12 39.12
CA ALA A 192 1.64 0.84 38.86
C ALA A 192 1.98 2.23 39.43
N PRO A 193 1.45 3.33 38.86
CA PRO A 193 0.53 3.37 37.71
C PRO A 193 1.23 3.12 36.37
N PHE A 194 0.48 2.56 35.40
CA PHE A 194 0.97 2.29 34.05
C PHE A 194 0.56 3.41 33.08
N THR A 195 1.52 4.03 32.43
CA THR A 195 1.25 4.94 31.33
C THR A 195 0.88 4.11 30.09
N LEU A 196 -0.20 4.49 29.39
CA LEU A 196 -0.62 3.84 28.17
C LEU A 196 -0.01 4.61 26.99
N GLU A 197 0.92 3.96 26.33
CA GLU A 197 1.70 4.52 25.21
C GLU A 197 1.60 3.58 24.01
N GLY A 198 1.87 4.11 22.82
CA GLY A 198 1.85 3.33 21.59
C GLY A 198 1.84 4.22 20.36
N THR A 199 1.40 3.67 19.26
CA THR A 199 1.38 4.37 17.97
C THR A 199 -0.01 4.35 17.34
N ILE A 200 -0.34 5.44 16.66
CA ILE A 200 -1.54 5.62 15.83
C ILE A 200 -1.08 6.09 14.45
N THR A 201 -1.62 5.50 13.40
CA THR A 201 -1.36 5.90 12.01
C THR A 201 -2.60 6.52 11.40
N ASN A 202 -2.42 7.66 10.70
CA ASN A 202 -3.49 8.31 9.95
C ASN A 202 -3.60 7.69 8.55
N TYR A 203 -4.62 6.86 8.33
CA TYR A 203 -4.94 6.29 7.01
C TYR A 203 -5.93 7.17 6.22
N GLY A 204 -6.43 8.25 6.84
CA GLY A 204 -7.30 9.21 6.18
C GLY A 204 -6.56 10.17 5.24
N GLY A 205 -7.31 10.80 4.35
CA GLY A 205 -6.78 11.79 3.40
C GLY A 205 -6.59 13.19 3.98
N THR A 206 -6.96 13.41 5.25
CA THR A 206 -6.89 14.73 5.90
C THR A 206 -5.88 14.73 7.04
N THR A 207 -5.03 15.76 7.12
CA THR A 207 -4.13 15.95 8.27
C THR A 207 -4.93 16.11 9.56
N ILE A 208 -4.62 15.30 10.56
CA ILE A 208 -5.26 15.38 11.89
C ILE A 208 -4.52 16.42 12.74
N THR A 209 -5.26 17.44 13.17
CA THR A 209 -4.75 18.55 14.01
C THR A 209 -5.27 18.48 15.44
N SER A 210 -6.33 17.69 15.67
CA SER A 210 -6.89 17.41 16.99
C SER A 210 -7.57 16.07 17.01
N MET A 211 -7.56 15.43 18.20
CA MET A 211 -8.28 14.18 18.47
C MET A 211 -8.55 14.02 19.95
N ASP A 212 -9.50 13.18 20.31
CA ASP A 212 -9.65 12.63 21.65
C ASP A 212 -8.98 11.25 21.69
N LEU A 213 -7.93 11.12 22.50
CA LEU A 213 -7.29 9.85 22.80
C LEU A 213 -8.01 9.22 23.99
N ASN A 214 -8.52 8.04 23.80
CA ASN A 214 -9.36 7.36 24.78
C ASN A 214 -8.73 6.04 25.19
N TYR A 215 -8.97 5.64 26.43
CA TYR A 215 -8.82 4.26 26.85
C TYR A 215 -9.95 3.82 27.78
N LYS A 216 -10.18 2.53 27.85
CA LYS A 216 -11.00 1.90 28.88
C LYS A 216 -10.36 0.58 29.33
N ILE A 217 -10.67 0.19 30.58
CA ILE A 217 -10.24 -1.09 31.14
C ILE A 217 -11.48 -1.96 31.25
N ASP A 218 -11.42 -3.15 30.66
CA ASP A 218 -12.56 -4.07 30.53
C ASP A 218 -13.77 -3.34 29.90
N ASN A 219 -14.94 -3.39 30.55
CA ASN A 219 -16.13 -2.63 30.16
C ASN A 219 -16.37 -1.40 31.06
N GLY A 220 -15.30 -0.86 31.65
CA GLY A 220 -15.38 0.28 32.57
C GLY A 220 -15.63 1.63 31.86
N THR A 221 -15.49 2.69 32.63
CA THR A 221 -15.64 4.06 32.15
C THR A 221 -14.49 4.44 31.21
N THR A 222 -14.80 5.07 30.09
CA THR A 222 -13.79 5.64 29.17
C THR A 222 -13.07 6.80 29.84
N VAL A 223 -11.76 6.81 29.77
CA VAL A 223 -10.89 7.92 30.17
C VAL A 223 -10.42 8.61 28.89
N THR A 224 -10.72 9.89 28.77
CA THR A 224 -10.49 10.69 27.56
C THR A 224 -9.46 11.78 27.81
N GLN A 225 -8.57 11.98 26.87
CA GLN A 225 -7.64 13.11 26.78
C GLN A 225 -7.79 13.80 25.44
N SER A 226 -8.19 15.07 25.44
CA SER A 226 -8.23 15.86 24.21
C SER A 226 -6.82 16.35 23.85
N LEU A 227 -6.37 16.06 22.63
CA LEU A 227 -5.10 16.48 22.05
C LEU A 227 -5.37 17.49 20.95
N THR A 228 -4.63 18.60 20.96
CA THR A 228 -4.74 19.68 19.97
C THR A 228 -3.34 20.13 19.52
N GLY A 229 -3.27 20.85 18.41
CA GLY A 229 -1.99 21.31 17.85
C GLY A 229 -1.17 20.17 17.25
N LEU A 230 -1.81 19.07 16.87
CA LEU A 230 -1.20 17.96 16.16
C LEU A 230 -0.92 18.33 14.71
N SER A 231 -0.12 17.51 14.02
CA SER A 231 0.11 17.57 12.59
C SER A 231 0.41 16.18 12.06
N ILE A 232 -0.61 15.29 12.12
CA ILE A 232 -0.49 13.92 11.65
C ILE A 232 -0.98 13.90 10.20
N ALA A 233 -0.06 14.05 9.26
CA ALA A 233 -0.38 14.02 7.84
C ALA A 233 -0.88 12.62 7.42
N PRO A 234 -1.55 12.49 6.25
CA PRO A 234 -1.87 11.20 5.68
C PRO A 234 -0.67 10.25 5.70
N TYR A 235 -0.89 9.01 6.17
CA TYR A 235 0.09 7.92 6.30
C TYR A 235 1.26 8.19 7.26
N GLN A 236 1.16 9.24 8.07
CA GLN A 236 2.11 9.46 9.16
C GLN A 236 1.65 8.78 10.44
N THR A 237 2.63 8.25 11.16
CA THR A 237 2.44 7.65 12.48
C THR A 237 2.72 8.67 13.57
N TYR A 238 1.87 8.70 14.58
CA TYR A 238 2.00 9.50 15.79
C TYR A 238 2.21 8.59 17.00
N THR A 239 3.26 8.84 17.77
CA THR A 239 3.47 8.16 19.05
C THR A 239 2.70 8.90 20.12
N TYR A 240 1.80 8.19 20.79
CA TYR A 240 0.98 8.74 21.88
C TYR A 240 1.47 8.29 23.25
N SER A 241 1.20 9.15 24.26
CA SER A 241 1.31 8.83 25.68
C SER A 241 0.10 9.46 26.35
N HIS A 242 -0.78 8.63 26.93
CA HIS A 242 -1.99 9.13 27.56
C HIS A 242 -1.67 9.82 28.90
N GLY A 243 -2.13 11.06 29.08
CA GLY A 243 -1.80 11.88 30.24
C GLY A 243 -2.38 11.38 31.59
N THR A 244 -3.37 10.46 31.53
CA THR A 244 -3.91 9.79 32.73
C THR A 244 -3.48 8.34 32.70
N SER A 245 -2.65 7.94 33.65
CA SER A 245 -2.17 6.57 33.77
C SER A 245 -3.24 5.65 34.36
N TRP A 246 -3.20 4.37 34.01
CA TRP A 246 -4.01 3.32 34.59
C TRP A 246 -3.40 2.83 35.93
N ASN A 247 -4.20 2.81 36.99
CA ASN A 247 -3.76 2.35 38.30
C ASN A 247 -4.67 1.21 38.82
N PRO A 248 -4.36 -0.06 38.52
CA PRO A 248 -5.13 -1.20 38.99
C PRO A 248 -5.05 -1.34 40.51
N SER A 249 -6.17 -1.67 41.14
CA SER A 249 -6.26 -1.84 42.62
C SER A 249 -5.95 -3.27 43.08
N SER A 250 -5.91 -4.24 42.18
CA SER A 250 -5.67 -5.64 42.47
C SER A 250 -4.98 -6.36 41.31
N THR A 251 -4.42 -7.51 41.56
CA THR A 251 -3.96 -8.44 40.51
C THR A 251 -5.15 -9.08 39.82
N GLY A 252 -5.04 -9.30 38.49
CA GLY A 252 -6.08 -9.90 37.69
C GLY A 252 -5.69 -9.90 36.19
N THR A 253 -6.60 -10.37 35.37
CA THR A 253 -6.52 -10.22 33.92
C THR A 253 -7.44 -9.07 33.51
N TYR A 254 -6.93 -8.15 32.71
CA TYR A 254 -7.63 -6.96 32.28
C TYR A 254 -7.55 -6.84 30.76
N THR A 255 -8.63 -6.38 30.13
CA THR A 255 -8.60 -5.92 28.75
C THR A 255 -8.37 -4.42 28.73
N VAL A 256 -7.40 -3.96 27.98
CA VAL A 256 -7.08 -2.54 27.79
C VAL A 256 -7.37 -2.18 26.35
N ASP A 257 -8.40 -1.36 26.11
CA ASP A 257 -8.72 -0.81 24.80
C ASP A 257 -8.22 0.62 24.73
N VAL A 258 -7.52 0.97 23.63
CA VAL A 258 -7.08 2.34 23.30
C VAL A 258 -7.54 2.69 21.90
N TRP A 259 -8.12 3.88 21.74
CA TRP A 259 -8.59 4.36 20.43
C TRP A 259 -8.61 5.89 20.36
N ALA A 260 -8.62 6.43 19.14
CA ALA A 260 -8.87 7.85 18.89
C ALA A 260 -10.34 8.09 18.52
N SER A 261 -10.81 9.31 18.74
CA SER A 261 -12.12 9.81 18.31
C SER A 261 -12.10 11.33 18.12
N SER A 262 -13.19 11.92 17.65
CA SER A 262 -13.32 13.38 17.47
C SER A 262 -12.21 13.99 16.60
N LEU A 263 -11.89 13.32 15.48
CA LEU A 263 -10.79 13.69 14.58
C LEU A 263 -11.09 15.02 13.89
N ASN A 264 -10.37 16.09 14.25
CA ASN A 264 -10.69 17.48 13.82
C ASN A 264 -12.15 17.86 14.09
N GLY A 265 -12.78 17.28 15.12
CA GLY A 265 -14.21 17.44 15.44
C GLY A 265 -15.16 16.54 14.63
N GLY A 266 -14.64 15.70 13.73
CA GLY A 266 -15.39 14.69 12.98
C GLY A 266 -15.28 13.29 13.60
N ASN A 267 -16.02 12.35 13.03
CA ASN A 267 -15.93 10.94 13.42
C ASN A 267 -14.89 10.23 12.56
N ASP A 268 -14.26 9.24 13.13
CA ASP A 268 -13.58 8.19 12.39
C ASP A 268 -14.57 7.48 11.46
N GLN A 269 -14.18 7.20 10.24
CA GLN A 269 -15.08 6.75 9.18
C GLN A 269 -14.94 5.27 8.85
N ASN A 270 -14.04 4.54 9.52
CA ASN A 270 -13.86 3.10 9.36
C ASN A 270 -14.58 2.26 10.43
#